data_a8717e4ea26ae34924b3af905b4ef7cd
#
_entry.id   a8717e4ea26ae34924b3af905b4ef7cd
#
_cell.length_a   1.000
_cell.length_b   1.000
_cell.length_c   1.000
_cell.angle_alpha   90.00
_cell.angle_beta   90.00
_cell.angle_gamma   90.00
#
_symmetry.space_group_name_H-M   'P 1'
#
loop_
_entity.id
_entity.type
_entity.pdbx_description
1 polymer ?
#
loop_
_entity_poly.entity_id
_entity_poly.type
_entity_poly.pdbx_seq_one_letter_code
_entity_poly.pdbx_strand_id
1 'polypeptide(L)'
;MTDYVMNCRIMSTKASPVIIIPARMAANRLPGKPLADIAGKPMICHVWERAMAAAVAPVWVATDDAEIAAVVRNAGGEAVLTRADHPSGSDRTFEAVSLIDPDGQYNLVLNLQGDLPEMDETIPSILLRTATASGADLTTLVTPASHEEAARKQVVKAVVSWDETGDAVSYTHLTLPTNACV
;
A
#
# COMPACT_ATOMS: atom_id res chain seq x y z
N MET A 1 20.47 -38.60 23.62
CA MET A 1 19.11 -38.00 23.62
C MET A 1 19.33 -36.52 23.86
N THR A 2 19.43 -35.78 22.78
CA THR A 2 19.83 -34.35 22.82
C THR A 2 18.59 -33.54 22.49
N ASP A 3 18.03 -32.89 23.54
CA ASP A 3 16.88 -32.05 23.43
C ASP A 3 17.23 -30.77 22.66
N TYR A 4 16.75 -30.67 21.42
CA TYR A 4 16.72 -29.44 20.65
C TYR A 4 15.62 -28.55 21.20
N VAL A 5 15.96 -27.69 22.15
CA VAL A 5 15.08 -26.58 22.53
C VAL A 5 15.10 -25.56 21.41
N MET A 6 14.08 -25.60 20.59
CA MET A 6 13.81 -24.60 19.58
C MET A 6 13.41 -23.31 20.28
N ASN A 7 14.36 -22.38 20.41
CA ASN A 7 14.13 -21.08 21.02
C ASN A 7 13.28 -20.24 20.06
N CYS A 8 11.96 -20.41 20.14
CA CYS A 8 11.00 -19.54 19.45
C CYS A 8 11.07 -18.18 20.17
N ARG A 9 11.86 -17.26 19.61
CA ARG A 9 11.93 -15.88 20.06
C ARG A 9 10.57 -15.27 19.72
N ILE A 10 9.68 -15.20 20.71
CA ILE A 10 8.46 -14.41 20.62
C ILE A 10 8.92 -12.96 20.52
N MET A 11 9.03 -12.47 19.29
CA MET A 11 9.26 -11.05 19.04
C MET A 11 8.04 -10.31 19.56
N SER A 12 8.28 -9.31 20.39
CA SER A 12 7.29 -8.37 20.91
C SER A 12 6.47 -7.80 19.77
N THR A 13 5.21 -8.16 19.69
CA THR A 13 4.32 -7.95 18.55
C THR A 13 3.63 -6.59 18.57
N LYS A 14 4.31 -5.54 19.03
CA LYS A 14 3.78 -4.20 18.80
C LYS A 14 3.99 -3.83 17.35
N ALA A 15 2.91 -3.67 16.60
CA ALA A 15 2.99 -3.21 15.22
C ALA A 15 3.69 -1.85 15.16
N SER A 16 4.71 -1.77 14.32
CA SER A 16 5.41 -0.52 13.97
C SER A 16 5.16 -0.27 12.47
N PRO A 17 4.02 0.34 12.12
CA PRO A 17 3.61 0.51 10.74
C PRO A 17 4.28 1.71 10.09
N VAL A 18 4.39 1.65 8.75
CA VAL A 18 4.68 2.79 7.87
C VAL A 18 3.74 2.77 6.67
N ILE A 19 3.31 3.93 6.22
CA ILE A 19 2.54 4.09 4.98
C ILE A 19 3.48 4.57 3.88
N ILE A 20 3.51 3.85 2.76
CA ILE A 20 4.25 4.24 1.56
C ILE A 20 3.25 4.49 0.43
N ILE A 21 3.37 5.64 -0.21
CA ILE A 21 2.56 6.05 -1.36
C ILE A 21 3.47 6.05 -2.60
N PRO A 22 3.47 4.97 -3.42
CA PRO A 22 4.24 4.96 -4.65
C PRO A 22 3.62 5.91 -5.69
N ALA A 23 4.43 6.77 -6.28
CA ALA A 23 4.03 7.72 -7.31
C ALA A 23 5.07 7.77 -8.44
N ARG A 24 4.62 7.88 -9.70
CA ARG A 24 5.48 8.01 -10.87
C ARG A 24 4.86 8.90 -11.92
N MET A 25 5.68 9.68 -12.65
CA MET A 25 5.21 10.52 -13.76
C MET A 25 4.76 9.69 -14.97
N ALA A 26 5.43 8.58 -15.22
CA ALA A 26 5.14 7.70 -16.37
C ALA A 26 3.90 6.83 -16.09
N ALA A 27 2.71 7.42 -16.24
CA ALA A 27 1.45 6.69 -16.23
C ALA A 27 0.94 6.53 -17.68
N ASN A 28 0.71 5.30 -18.13
CA ASN A 28 0.29 5.00 -19.50
C ASN A 28 -1.03 5.65 -19.90
N ARG A 29 -1.96 5.87 -18.97
CA ARG A 29 -3.31 6.42 -19.21
C ARG A 29 -3.37 7.94 -19.06
N LEU A 30 -2.61 8.50 -18.14
CA LEU A 30 -2.57 9.93 -17.84
C LEU A 30 -1.16 10.31 -17.40
N PRO A 31 -0.27 10.74 -18.31
CA PRO A 31 1.06 11.24 -17.98
C PRO A 31 0.95 12.41 -16.99
N GLY A 32 1.84 12.46 -16.00
CA GLY A 32 1.80 13.52 -14.99
C GLY A 32 0.67 13.41 -13.97
N LYS A 33 -0.06 12.28 -13.94
CA LYS A 33 -1.20 12.06 -13.03
C LYS A 33 -0.96 12.50 -11.58
N PRO A 34 0.18 12.21 -10.92
CA PRO A 34 0.41 12.64 -9.54
C PRO A 34 0.39 14.16 -9.32
N LEU A 35 0.78 14.92 -10.35
CA LEU A 35 0.80 16.38 -10.31
C LEU A 35 -0.44 17.02 -10.94
N ALA A 36 -1.40 16.23 -11.43
CA ALA A 36 -2.65 16.75 -11.97
C ALA A 36 -3.38 17.59 -10.91
N ASP A 37 -3.83 18.77 -11.32
CA ASP A 37 -4.55 19.69 -10.43
C ASP A 37 -5.95 19.14 -10.11
N ILE A 38 -6.26 19.07 -8.84
CA ILE A 38 -7.59 18.80 -8.30
C ILE A 38 -7.94 19.92 -7.33
N ALA A 39 -8.83 20.79 -7.73
CA ALA A 39 -9.28 21.92 -6.92
C ALA A 39 -8.13 22.82 -6.41
N GLY A 40 -7.15 23.11 -7.26
CA GLY A 40 -6.02 23.99 -6.95
C GLY A 40 -4.86 23.30 -6.22
N LYS A 41 -4.85 21.96 -6.12
CA LYS A 41 -3.82 21.19 -5.43
C LYS A 41 -3.44 19.94 -6.24
N PRO A 42 -2.16 19.56 -6.33
CA PRO A 42 -1.74 18.32 -6.97
C PRO A 42 -2.38 17.09 -6.34
N MET A 43 -2.80 16.13 -7.17
CA MET A 43 -3.47 14.89 -6.72
C MET A 43 -2.68 14.16 -5.62
N ILE A 44 -1.37 14.07 -5.74
CA ILE A 44 -0.52 13.38 -4.76
C ILE A 44 -0.63 14.02 -3.37
N CYS A 45 -0.82 15.35 -3.28
CA CYS A 45 -0.99 16.04 -2.01
C CYS A 45 -2.32 15.67 -1.35
N HIS A 46 -3.40 15.50 -2.13
CA HIS A 46 -4.67 15.01 -1.58
C HIS A 46 -4.51 13.62 -0.98
N VAL A 47 -3.87 12.69 -1.71
CA VAL A 47 -3.64 11.32 -1.22
C VAL A 47 -2.80 11.33 0.05
N TRP A 48 -1.71 12.09 0.07
CA TRP A 48 -0.85 12.24 1.22
C TRP A 48 -1.59 12.81 2.44
N GLU A 49 -2.38 13.88 2.27
CA GLU A 49 -3.18 14.47 3.34
C GLU A 49 -4.19 13.48 3.93
N ARG A 50 -4.86 12.69 3.08
CA ARG A 50 -5.78 11.62 3.54
C ARG A 50 -5.05 10.55 4.34
N ALA A 51 -3.86 10.16 3.90
CA ALA A 51 -3.04 9.21 4.64
C ALA A 51 -2.58 9.78 6.00
N MET A 52 -2.20 11.06 6.04
CA MET A 52 -1.83 11.76 7.29
C MET A 52 -3.00 11.92 8.24
N ALA A 53 -4.20 12.20 7.71
CA ALA A 53 -5.43 12.35 8.52
C ALA A 53 -5.81 11.06 9.26
N ALA A 54 -5.46 9.89 8.71
CA ALA A 54 -5.63 8.60 9.39
C ALA A 54 -4.85 8.50 10.71
N ALA A 55 -3.75 9.24 10.86
CA ALA A 55 -2.92 9.35 12.08
C ALA A 55 -2.48 8.00 12.70
N VAL A 56 -2.26 6.97 11.86
CA VAL A 56 -1.94 5.61 12.34
C VAL A 56 -0.47 5.23 12.17
N ALA A 57 0.26 5.93 11.29
CA ALA A 57 1.65 5.62 10.95
C ALA A 57 2.33 6.83 10.29
N PRO A 58 3.67 6.91 10.28
CA PRO A 58 4.41 7.82 9.40
C PRO A 58 4.07 7.56 7.94
N VAL A 59 4.02 8.63 7.13
CA VAL A 59 3.64 8.58 5.70
C VAL A 59 4.79 9.09 4.84
N TRP A 60 5.20 8.30 3.85
CA TRP A 60 6.22 8.65 2.87
C TRP A 60 5.69 8.51 1.45
N VAL A 61 6.04 9.45 0.60
CA VAL A 61 5.82 9.32 -0.85
C VAL A 61 7.11 8.79 -1.49
N ALA A 62 6.99 7.66 -2.20
CA ALA A 62 8.09 7.04 -2.92
C ALA A 62 7.99 7.34 -4.42
N THR A 63 8.97 8.04 -4.98
CA THR A 63 8.91 8.49 -6.37
C THR A 63 10.29 8.48 -7.02
N ASP A 64 10.32 8.34 -8.34
CA ASP A 64 11.51 8.53 -9.18
C ASP A 64 11.63 9.96 -9.72
N ASP A 65 10.67 10.82 -9.41
CA ASP A 65 10.56 12.15 -9.96
C ASP A 65 10.83 13.23 -8.90
N ALA A 66 11.81 14.09 -9.18
CA ALA A 66 12.22 15.15 -8.26
C ALA A 66 11.14 16.23 -8.06
N GLU A 67 10.28 16.48 -9.07
CA GLU A 67 9.20 17.45 -8.99
C GLU A 67 8.10 16.95 -8.06
N ILE A 68 7.71 15.67 -8.17
CA ILE A 68 6.76 15.05 -7.22
C ILE A 68 7.31 15.14 -5.80
N ALA A 69 8.59 14.78 -5.59
CA ALA A 69 9.21 14.85 -4.28
C ALA A 69 9.24 16.29 -3.72
N ALA A 70 9.54 17.28 -4.56
CA ALA A 70 9.55 18.68 -4.16
C ALA A 70 8.15 19.17 -3.76
N VAL A 71 7.12 18.83 -4.54
CA VAL A 71 5.72 19.19 -4.27
C VAL A 71 5.27 18.64 -2.93
N VAL A 72 5.55 17.38 -2.64
CA VAL A 72 5.20 16.74 -1.36
C VAL A 72 5.92 17.41 -0.19
N ARG A 73 7.22 17.66 -0.32
CA ARG A 73 8.02 18.33 0.73
C ARG A 73 7.56 19.76 0.98
N ASN A 74 7.20 20.49 -0.07
CA ASN A 74 6.66 21.86 0.06
C ASN A 74 5.30 21.87 0.78
N ALA A 75 4.53 20.78 0.68
CA ALA A 75 3.30 20.59 1.44
C ALA A 75 3.54 20.14 2.90
N GLY A 76 4.81 19.90 3.30
CA GLY A 76 5.17 19.45 4.65
C GLY A 76 5.25 17.93 4.79
N GLY A 77 5.19 17.18 3.68
CA GLY A 77 5.30 15.72 3.67
C GLY A 77 6.73 15.22 3.50
N GLU A 78 6.90 13.93 3.77
CA GLU A 78 8.15 13.22 3.54
C GLU A 78 8.14 12.52 2.17
N ALA A 79 9.25 12.59 1.45
CA ALA A 79 9.40 11.93 0.16
C ALA A 79 10.78 11.29 0.03
N VAL A 80 10.83 10.09 -0.53
CA VAL A 80 12.07 9.36 -0.83
C VAL A 80 12.20 9.13 -2.34
N LEU A 81 13.37 9.40 -2.87
CA LEU A 81 13.68 9.13 -4.27
C LEU A 81 14.08 7.67 -4.44
N THR A 82 13.44 7.01 -5.39
CA THR A 82 13.65 5.62 -5.77
C THR A 82 14.05 5.52 -7.24
N ARG A 83 14.53 4.37 -7.67
CA ARG A 83 14.87 4.13 -9.08
C ARG A 83 13.64 4.26 -9.97
N ALA A 84 13.87 4.62 -11.24
CA ALA A 84 12.81 4.80 -12.24
C ALA A 84 12.31 3.47 -12.85
N ASP A 85 13.13 2.43 -12.80
CA ASP A 85 12.95 1.16 -13.52
C ASP A 85 12.12 0.10 -12.78
N HIS A 86 11.42 0.47 -11.73
CA HIS A 86 10.56 -0.46 -11.00
C HIS A 86 9.38 -0.96 -11.86
N PRO A 87 9.20 -2.28 -11.95
CA PRO A 87 8.10 -2.87 -12.72
C PRO A 87 6.72 -2.62 -12.06
N SER A 88 6.67 -2.47 -10.75
CA SER A 88 5.44 -2.27 -9.99
C SER A 88 5.56 -1.24 -8.87
N GLY A 89 4.42 -0.80 -8.34
CA GLY A 89 4.35 0.02 -7.14
C GLY A 89 4.87 -0.70 -5.89
N SER A 90 4.70 -2.02 -5.82
CA SER A 90 5.19 -2.83 -4.70
C SER A 90 6.72 -2.90 -4.67
N ASP A 91 7.37 -3.03 -5.84
CA ASP A 91 8.84 -2.99 -5.93
C ASP A 91 9.39 -1.64 -5.49
N ARG A 92 8.72 -0.54 -5.89
CA ARG A 92 9.06 0.81 -5.45
C ARG A 92 8.87 0.98 -3.94
N THR A 93 7.79 0.46 -3.39
CA THR A 93 7.52 0.46 -1.96
C THR A 93 8.61 -0.28 -1.19
N PHE A 94 9.04 -1.45 -1.68
CA PHE A 94 10.12 -2.22 -1.06
C PHE A 94 11.44 -1.46 -1.03
N GLU A 95 11.86 -0.84 -2.14
CA GLU A 95 13.07 0.00 -2.16
C GLU A 95 12.92 1.19 -1.21
N ALA A 96 11.77 1.86 -1.23
CA ALA A 96 11.51 3.01 -0.36
C ALA A 96 11.69 2.65 1.11
N VAL A 97 11.10 1.54 1.57
CA VAL A 97 11.26 1.07 2.96
C VAL A 97 12.71 0.77 3.26
N SER A 98 13.43 0.10 2.37
CA SER A 98 14.86 -0.19 2.54
C SER A 98 15.73 1.07 2.69
N LEU A 99 15.34 2.17 2.04
CA LEU A 99 16.05 3.45 2.10
C LEU A 99 15.74 4.25 3.37
N ILE A 100 14.48 4.25 3.82
CA ILE A 100 14.06 5.05 4.99
C ILE A 100 14.24 4.31 6.31
N ASP A 101 14.35 3.00 6.28
CA ASP A 101 14.46 2.14 7.46
C ASP A 101 15.51 1.03 7.27
N PRO A 102 16.80 1.39 7.14
CA PRO A 102 17.86 0.41 6.97
C PRO A 102 18.06 -0.52 8.17
N ASP A 103 17.57 -0.12 9.33
CA ASP A 103 17.68 -0.89 10.57
C ASP A 103 16.47 -1.82 10.82
N GLY A 104 15.42 -1.77 9.97
CA GLY A 104 14.26 -2.65 10.02
C GLY A 104 13.37 -2.42 11.24
N GLN A 105 13.12 -1.17 11.58
CA GLN A 105 12.24 -0.79 12.71
C GLN A 105 10.75 -0.93 12.38
N TYR A 106 10.39 -0.76 11.08
CA TYR A 106 9.03 -0.98 10.62
C TYR A 106 8.80 -2.46 10.32
N ASN A 107 7.78 -3.04 10.93
CA ASN A 107 7.41 -4.44 10.75
C ASN A 107 6.08 -4.63 10.01
N LEU A 108 5.43 -3.55 9.60
CA LEU A 108 4.21 -3.56 8.81
C LEU A 108 4.21 -2.39 7.83
N VAL A 109 4.04 -2.70 6.54
CA VAL A 109 4.06 -1.72 5.46
C VAL A 109 2.69 -1.62 4.81
N LEU A 110 2.08 -0.43 4.86
CA LEU A 110 0.85 -0.14 4.13
C LEU A 110 1.22 0.49 2.78
N ASN A 111 1.01 -0.27 1.70
CA ASN A 111 1.18 0.23 0.33
C ASN A 111 -0.11 0.94 -0.12
N LEU A 112 -0.13 2.26 -0.05
CA LEU A 112 -1.28 3.08 -0.40
C LEU A 112 -1.14 3.62 -1.82
N GLN A 113 -2.07 3.28 -2.71
CA GLN A 113 -2.01 3.73 -4.10
C GLN A 113 -2.10 5.25 -4.23
N GLY A 114 -1.16 5.86 -4.98
CA GLY A 114 -1.04 7.31 -5.16
C GLY A 114 -2.14 7.96 -6.04
N ASP A 115 -3.20 7.22 -6.37
CA ASP A 115 -4.30 7.68 -7.22
C ASP A 115 -5.69 7.61 -6.55
N LEU A 116 -5.72 7.67 -5.23
CA LEU A 116 -6.94 7.63 -4.41
C LEU A 116 -7.14 8.96 -3.64
N PRO A 117 -7.36 10.11 -4.34
CA PRO A 117 -7.44 11.42 -3.69
C PRO A 117 -8.65 11.56 -2.74
N GLU A 118 -9.70 10.76 -2.92
CA GLU A 118 -10.91 10.75 -2.11
C GLU A 118 -10.96 9.55 -1.14
N MET A 119 -9.83 8.90 -0.89
CA MET A 119 -9.80 7.77 0.05
C MET A 119 -10.35 8.16 1.41
N ASP A 120 -11.20 7.31 1.98
CA ASP A 120 -11.67 7.47 3.35
C ASP A 120 -10.49 7.33 4.33
N GLU A 121 -10.33 8.28 5.23
CA GLU A 121 -9.24 8.32 6.22
C GLU A 121 -9.27 7.18 7.23
N THR A 122 -10.38 6.44 7.32
CA THR A 122 -10.49 5.25 8.18
C THR A 122 -9.84 4.00 7.56
N ILE A 123 -9.60 3.99 6.24
CA ILE A 123 -9.07 2.83 5.52
C ILE A 123 -7.71 2.35 6.06
N PRO A 124 -6.70 3.21 6.30
CA PRO A 124 -5.44 2.75 6.86
C PRO A 124 -5.60 2.10 8.24
N SER A 125 -6.50 2.62 9.08
CA SER A 125 -6.74 2.07 10.41
C SER A 125 -7.44 0.71 10.35
N ILE A 126 -8.35 0.50 9.40
CA ILE A 126 -9.01 -0.78 9.15
C ILE A 126 -7.99 -1.82 8.70
N LEU A 127 -7.16 -1.48 7.69
CA LEU A 127 -6.10 -2.36 7.20
C LEU A 127 -5.13 -2.79 8.30
N LEU A 128 -4.65 -1.81 9.09
CA LEU A 128 -3.71 -2.07 10.17
C LEU A 128 -4.31 -3.01 11.23
N ARG A 129 -5.54 -2.79 11.65
CA ARG A 129 -6.23 -3.67 12.60
C ARG A 129 -6.40 -5.08 12.03
N THR A 130 -6.85 -5.20 10.78
CA THR A 130 -7.07 -6.50 10.13
C THR A 130 -5.75 -7.27 10.00
N ALA A 131 -4.69 -6.62 9.52
CA ALA A 131 -3.37 -7.24 9.41
C ALA A 131 -2.84 -7.72 10.77
N THR A 132 -2.98 -6.88 11.81
CA THR A 132 -2.51 -7.22 13.16
C THR A 132 -3.34 -8.35 13.78
N ALA A 133 -4.65 -8.37 13.55
CA ALA A 133 -5.54 -9.38 14.11
C ALA A 133 -5.43 -10.74 13.41
N SER A 134 -5.27 -10.75 12.08
CA SER A 134 -5.19 -11.97 11.30
C SER A 134 -3.82 -12.65 11.37
N GLY A 135 -2.75 -11.89 11.61
CA GLY A 135 -1.37 -12.40 11.50
C GLY A 135 -1.00 -12.84 10.08
N ALA A 136 -1.76 -12.43 9.06
CA ALA A 136 -1.50 -12.76 7.68
C ALA A 136 -0.31 -11.96 7.14
N ASP A 137 0.50 -12.59 6.28
CA ASP A 137 1.65 -11.94 5.63
C ASP A 137 1.22 -10.80 4.69
N LEU A 138 0.02 -10.90 4.11
CA LEU A 138 -0.56 -9.91 3.22
C LEU A 138 -2.05 -9.71 3.55
N THR A 139 -2.44 -8.45 3.67
CA THR A 139 -3.84 -8.06 3.90
C THR A 139 -4.27 -7.04 2.87
N THR A 140 -5.45 -7.18 2.31
CA THR A 140 -6.04 -6.20 1.39
C THR A 140 -7.51 -5.99 1.70
N LEU A 141 -8.04 -4.83 1.33
CA LEU A 141 -9.47 -4.56 1.42
C LEU A 141 -10.12 -4.83 0.06
N VAL A 142 -11.31 -5.38 0.13
CA VAL A 142 -12.17 -5.62 -1.04
C VAL A 142 -13.55 -5.00 -0.78
N THR A 143 -14.26 -4.67 -1.87
CA THR A 143 -15.63 -4.19 -1.81
C THR A 143 -16.52 -5.08 -2.68
N PRO A 144 -17.78 -5.28 -2.31
CA PRO A 144 -18.71 -5.95 -3.20
C PRO A 144 -18.80 -5.25 -4.55
N ALA A 145 -18.80 -6.02 -5.62
CA ALA A 145 -18.96 -5.52 -6.97
C ALA A 145 -20.27 -5.99 -7.57
N SER A 146 -20.92 -5.16 -8.38
CA SER A 146 -22.06 -5.56 -9.19
C SER A 146 -21.64 -6.54 -10.30
N HIS A 147 -22.59 -7.29 -10.86
CA HIS A 147 -22.31 -8.16 -12.01
C HIS A 147 -21.75 -7.40 -13.22
N GLU A 148 -22.20 -6.15 -13.42
CA GLU A 148 -21.70 -5.30 -14.49
C GLU A 148 -20.24 -4.91 -14.27
N GLU A 149 -19.86 -4.51 -13.06
CA GLU A 149 -18.49 -4.20 -12.67
C GLU A 149 -17.60 -5.45 -12.77
N ALA A 150 -18.08 -6.58 -12.29
CA ALA A 150 -17.37 -7.85 -12.37
C ALA A 150 -17.08 -8.29 -13.82
N ALA A 151 -17.92 -7.89 -14.78
CA ALA A 151 -17.70 -8.18 -16.21
C ALA A 151 -16.62 -7.28 -16.85
N ARG A 152 -16.26 -6.15 -16.24
CA ARG A 152 -15.27 -5.20 -16.77
C ARG A 152 -13.85 -5.74 -16.60
N LYS A 153 -13.08 -5.84 -17.68
CA LYS A 153 -11.69 -6.37 -17.66
C LYS A 153 -10.73 -5.55 -16.80
N GLN A 154 -10.97 -4.26 -16.64
CA GLN A 154 -10.13 -3.34 -15.88
C GLN A 154 -10.40 -3.38 -14.37
N VAL A 155 -11.47 -4.02 -13.93
CA VAL A 155 -11.79 -4.20 -12.49
C VAL A 155 -11.03 -5.43 -11.99
N VAL A 156 -10.20 -5.24 -10.99
CA VAL A 156 -9.50 -6.34 -10.30
C VAL A 156 -10.51 -7.09 -9.44
N LYS A 157 -10.54 -8.43 -9.55
CA LYS A 157 -11.42 -9.29 -8.76
C LYS A 157 -10.60 -10.02 -7.70
N ALA A 158 -11.13 -10.08 -6.50
CA ALA A 158 -10.63 -10.97 -5.47
C ALA A 158 -11.39 -12.29 -5.55
N VAL A 159 -10.67 -13.40 -5.67
CA VAL A 159 -11.25 -14.74 -5.48
C VAL A 159 -11.12 -15.07 -4.00
N VAL A 160 -12.25 -15.16 -3.34
CA VAL A 160 -12.32 -15.35 -1.88
C VAL A 160 -13.02 -16.68 -1.59
N SER A 161 -12.41 -17.50 -0.74
CA SER A 161 -13.13 -18.57 -0.06
C SER A 161 -13.48 -18.12 1.36
N TRP A 162 -14.62 -18.56 1.83
CA TRP A 162 -15.11 -18.27 3.17
C TRP A 162 -14.93 -19.52 4.02
N ASP A 163 -14.47 -19.39 5.23
CA ASP A 163 -14.45 -20.48 6.19
C ASP A 163 -15.83 -20.67 6.84
N GLU A 164 -15.93 -21.68 7.73
CA GLU A 164 -17.17 -22.01 8.42
C GLU A 164 -17.63 -20.89 9.38
N THR A 165 -16.75 -19.97 9.76
CA THR A 165 -17.05 -18.82 10.63
C THR A 165 -17.53 -17.61 9.84
N GLY A 166 -17.42 -17.65 8.51
CA GLY A 166 -17.75 -16.55 7.62
C GLY A 166 -16.60 -15.56 7.44
N ASP A 167 -15.41 -15.91 7.87
CA ASP A 167 -14.21 -15.14 7.61
C ASP A 167 -13.65 -15.45 6.22
N ALA A 168 -13.18 -14.40 5.54
CA ALA A 168 -12.60 -14.54 4.21
C ALA A 168 -11.19 -15.12 4.31
N VAL A 169 -10.98 -16.30 3.74
CA VAL A 169 -9.65 -16.87 3.53
C VAL A 169 -9.26 -16.61 2.08
N SER A 170 -8.31 -15.71 1.87
CA SER A 170 -7.74 -15.50 0.54
C SER A 170 -6.80 -16.65 0.21
N TYR A 171 -7.04 -17.32 -0.91
CA TYR A 171 -6.04 -18.24 -1.47
C TYR A 171 -4.89 -17.44 -2.06
N THR A 172 -3.69 -17.60 -1.52
CA THR A 172 -2.44 -16.94 -1.92
C THR A 172 -1.88 -17.43 -3.26
N HIS A 173 -2.69 -17.97 -4.16
CA HIS A 173 -2.27 -18.39 -5.51
C HIS A 173 -2.57 -17.36 -6.58
N LEU A 174 -2.61 -16.09 -6.20
CA LEU A 174 -2.65 -15.00 -7.15
C LEU A 174 -1.24 -14.57 -7.55
N THR A 175 -0.49 -15.45 -8.21
CA THR A 175 0.43 -15.01 -9.25
C THR A 175 -0.43 -14.55 -10.42
N LEU A 176 -1.22 -13.51 -10.19
CA LEU A 176 -1.90 -12.85 -11.28
C LEU A 176 -0.85 -12.05 -12.02
N PRO A 177 -0.59 -12.34 -13.31
CA PRO A 177 -0.06 -11.30 -14.16
C PRO A 177 -0.98 -10.10 -13.97
N THR A 178 -0.42 -8.91 -13.91
CA THR A 178 -1.11 -7.62 -13.66
C THR A 178 -2.35 -7.36 -14.54
N ASN A 179 -2.74 -8.29 -15.38
CA ASN A 179 -3.87 -8.28 -16.29
C ASN A 179 -4.82 -9.49 -16.18
N ALA A 180 -4.58 -10.40 -15.25
CA ALA A 180 -5.49 -11.53 -15.05
C ALA A 180 -6.47 -11.21 -13.94
N CYS A 181 -7.62 -10.70 -14.33
CA CYS A 181 -8.80 -10.74 -13.50
C CYS A 181 -9.45 -12.12 -13.69
N VAL A 182 -9.62 -12.87 -12.65
CA VAL A 182 -10.46 -14.06 -12.61
C VAL A 182 -11.72 -13.73 -11.82
#